data_f586257191de5a5f897c5301dc9efec6
#
_entry.id   f586257191de5a5f897c5301dc9efec6
#
_cell.length_a   1.000
_cell.length_b   1.000
_cell.length_c   1.000
_cell.angle_alpha   90.00
_cell.angle_beta   90.00
_cell.angle_gamma   90.00
#
_symmetry.space_group_name_H-M   'P 1'
#
loop_
_entity.id
_entity.type
_entity.pdbx_description
1 polymer ?
#
loop_
_entity_poly.entity_id
_entity_poly.type
_entity_poly.pdbx_seq_one_letter_code
_entity_poly.pdbx_strand_id
1 'polypeptide(L)'
;MHRRLLMLKDLLTDDGVIFINLDEQEHAYLKVMMDEIFGRENFVGDIIWKKRKGGGNDSRFIALDHDYILVYLKNNSKEKHPKQWTISQTEAYLKRYKEVDEYGNRYYWDTLARDGLQNPIPVSVTCPDGSVLSINSQKSEETIKQGLIDGTVRLTKGKNGWTLHHRVYMKKGQVMRSILDDVGTNKNAGDEIEAIFGDSKSFPYPKPETLIMRLIELNTDKGDIVLDSFLGSGTTAAVAHKMGRKWIGIELGEHAYTHCKVRLDKVIDGEQGGISKAVDWQGGGGYKFYELAPSLLVKNPVLPVYQINPEYTFEMLCEAICKIEGFRYKVDGVYHGYSSEKRFIHITKEFINAEYIKTVAATLGEDQSLLIYGTKIQSGLRLPDNIEVKKIPKDLLEKCTFESEVR
;
A
#
# COMPACT_ATOMS: atom_id res chain seq x y z
N MET A 1 10.02 -8.52 -14.86
CA MET A 1 8.99 -8.49 -13.80
C MET A 1 9.36 -9.36 -12.61
N HIS A 2 9.73 -10.63 -12.78
CA HIS A 2 10.01 -11.60 -11.70
C HIS A 2 10.90 -11.04 -10.55
N ARG A 3 12.10 -10.51 -10.85
CA ARG A 3 12.99 -9.91 -9.83
C ARG A 3 12.34 -8.78 -9.02
N ARG A 4 11.54 -7.94 -9.68
CA ARG A 4 10.83 -6.85 -8.98
C ARG A 4 9.81 -7.37 -7.99
N LEU A 5 9.08 -8.43 -8.36
CA LEU A 5 8.10 -9.06 -7.48
C LEU A 5 8.74 -9.75 -6.28
N LEU A 6 9.92 -10.37 -6.45
CA LEU A 6 10.71 -10.90 -5.32
C LEU A 6 11.10 -9.79 -4.34
N MET A 7 11.64 -8.68 -4.84
CA MET A 7 11.98 -7.52 -4.00
C MET A 7 10.75 -6.96 -3.28
N LEU A 8 9.61 -6.84 -3.98
CA LEU A 8 8.37 -6.37 -3.35
C LEU A 8 7.88 -7.31 -2.27
N LYS A 9 8.00 -8.64 -2.45
CA LYS A 9 7.68 -9.61 -1.41
C LYS A 9 8.55 -9.43 -0.16
N ASP A 10 9.86 -9.19 -0.35
CA ASP A 10 10.78 -8.96 0.77
C ASP A 10 10.47 -7.69 1.54
N LEU A 11 10.00 -6.64 0.86
CA LEU A 11 9.61 -5.36 1.48
C LEU A 11 8.29 -5.44 2.26
N LEU A 12 7.43 -6.41 1.99
CA LEU A 12 6.18 -6.58 2.73
C LEU A 12 6.45 -7.00 4.18
N THR A 13 5.66 -6.47 5.11
CA THR A 13 5.53 -7.01 6.47
C THR A 13 4.93 -8.41 6.42
N ASP A 14 5.06 -9.20 7.48
CA ASP A 14 4.53 -10.56 7.52
C ASP A 14 3.01 -10.64 7.30
N ASP A 15 2.27 -9.60 7.71
CA ASP A 15 0.84 -9.41 7.47
C ASP A 15 0.55 -8.55 6.23
N GLY A 16 1.56 -8.25 5.43
CA GLY A 16 1.47 -7.41 4.25
C GLY A 16 0.71 -8.09 3.11
N VAL A 17 0.07 -7.25 2.29
CA VAL A 17 -0.74 -7.64 1.12
C VAL A 17 -0.23 -6.94 -0.11
N ILE A 18 -0.20 -7.65 -1.22
CA ILE A 18 0.06 -7.08 -2.55
C ILE A 18 -1.19 -7.17 -3.42
N PHE A 19 -1.54 -6.04 -4.04
CA PHE A 19 -2.59 -5.94 -5.05
C PHE A 19 -1.95 -5.58 -6.39
N ILE A 20 -2.25 -6.34 -7.44
CA ILE A 20 -1.70 -6.07 -8.78
C ILE A 20 -2.85 -5.96 -9.76
N ASN A 21 -3.07 -4.74 -10.26
CA ASN A 21 -4.08 -4.47 -11.28
C ASN A 21 -3.50 -4.70 -12.68
N LEU A 22 -4.23 -5.46 -13.49
CA LEU A 22 -3.83 -5.81 -14.86
C LEU A 22 -5.04 -6.20 -15.71
N ASP A 23 -4.84 -6.22 -17.02
CA ASP A 23 -5.83 -6.66 -17.99
C ASP A 23 -5.81 -8.19 -18.20
N GLU A 24 -6.68 -8.66 -19.09
CA GLU A 24 -6.82 -10.08 -19.42
C GLU A 24 -5.60 -10.67 -20.14
N GLN A 25 -4.75 -9.86 -20.77
CA GLN A 25 -3.62 -10.35 -21.55
C GLN A 25 -2.53 -10.93 -20.65
N GLU A 26 -2.25 -10.26 -19.54
CA GLU A 26 -1.16 -10.62 -18.63
C GLU A 26 -1.64 -11.39 -17.39
N HIS A 27 -2.96 -11.45 -17.14
CA HIS A 27 -3.52 -12.04 -15.93
C HIS A 27 -3.04 -13.48 -15.68
N ALA A 28 -3.18 -14.37 -16.66
CA ALA A 28 -2.84 -15.78 -16.49
C ALA A 28 -1.33 -15.99 -16.26
N TYR A 29 -0.49 -15.27 -17.00
CA TYR A 29 0.96 -15.36 -16.86
C TYR A 29 1.44 -14.82 -15.52
N LEU A 30 0.91 -13.68 -15.10
CA LEU A 30 1.27 -13.11 -13.80
C LEU A 30 0.78 -13.99 -12.65
N LYS A 31 -0.44 -14.56 -12.76
CA LYS A 31 -0.96 -15.49 -11.74
C LYS A 31 -0.02 -16.66 -11.50
N VAL A 32 0.49 -17.29 -12.57
CA VAL A 32 1.45 -18.40 -12.44
C VAL A 32 2.75 -17.93 -11.78
N MET A 33 3.30 -16.79 -12.21
CA MET A 33 4.50 -16.21 -11.61
C MET A 33 4.31 -15.85 -10.13
N MET A 34 3.16 -15.32 -9.75
CA MET A 34 2.84 -15.00 -8.36
C MET A 34 2.67 -16.25 -7.50
N ASP A 35 2.09 -17.32 -8.04
CA ASP A 35 2.02 -18.63 -7.36
C ASP A 35 3.43 -19.21 -7.06
N GLU A 36 4.37 -19.01 -7.98
CA GLU A 36 5.77 -19.43 -7.80
C GLU A 36 6.47 -18.57 -6.71
N ILE A 37 6.28 -17.26 -6.75
CA ILE A 37 6.97 -16.33 -5.85
C ILE A 37 6.35 -16.33 -4.45
N PHE A 38 5.03 -16.21 -4.35
CA PHE A 38 4.32 -16.05 -3.07
C PHE A 38 3.85 -17.36 -2.46
N GLY A 39 3.65 -18.40 -3.27
CA GLY A 39 3.00 -19.64 -2.89
C GLY A 39 1.48 -19.59 -3.13
N ARG A 40 0.90 -20.69 -3.62
CA ARG A 40 -0.54 -20.80 -3.88
C ARG A 40 -1.41 -20.63 -2.64
N GLU A 41 -0.90 -21.06 -1.50
CA GLU A 41 -1.54 -20.94 -0.20
C GLU A 41 -1.74 -19.50 0.24
N ASN A 42 -0.97 -18.57 -0.29
CA ASN A 42 -1.04 -17.14 0.02
C ASN A 42 -1.92 -16.36 -0.97
N PHE A 43 -2.49 -17.03 -1.96
CA PHE A 43 -3.46 -16.44 -2.87
C PHE A 43 -4.79 -16.21 -2.18
N VAL A 44 -5.26 -14.96 -2.15
CA VAL A 44 -6.55 -14.59 -1.56
C VAL A 44 -7.68 -14.73 -2.58
N GLY A 45 -7.45 -14.24 -3.78
CA GLY A 45 -8.44 -14.27 -4.86
C GLY A 45 -8.16 -13.25 -5.95
N ASP A 46 -8.97 -13.34 -7.00
CA ASP A 46 -9.07 -12.34 -8.04
C ASP A 46 -10.23 -11.39 -7.74
N ILE A 47 -9.96 -10.10 -7.82
CA ILE A 47 -10.99 -9.08 -7.80
C ILE A 47 -11.24 -8.65 -9.25
N ILE A 48 -12.48 -8.65 -9.66
CA ILE A 48 -12.94 -8.17 -10.97
C ILE A 48 -13.41 -6.73 -10.82
N TRP A 49 -12.67 -5.79 -11.36
CA TRP A 49 -13.09 -4.39 -11.37
C TRP A 49 -13.82 -4.05 -12.68
N LYS A 50 -15.07 -3.63 -12.57
CA LYS A 50 -15.87 -3.17 -13.71
C LYS A 50 -15.41 -1.77 -14.13
N LYS A 51 -14.46 -1.71 -15.08
CA LYS A 51 -13.83 -0.47 -15.54
C LYS A 51 -14.72 0.39 -16.45
N ARG A 52 -15.80 -0.17 -17.00
CA ARG A 52 -16.76 0.51 -17.89
C ARG A 52 -18.20 0.22 -17.49
N LYS A 53 -19.07 1.23 -17.56
CA LYS A 53 -20.53 1.08 -17.42
C LYS A 53 -21.17 1.40 -18.77
N GLY A 54 -21.65 0.39 -19.44
CA GLY A 54 -22.22 0.48 -20.79
C GLY A 54 -21.20 0.13 -21.87
N GLY A 55 -21.57 -0.80 -22.75
CA GLY A 55 -20.72 -1.28 -23.83
C GLY A 55 -20.86 -0.45 -25.09
N GLY A 56 -19.73 -0.08 -25.73
CA GLY A 56 -19.72 0.25 -27.14
C GLY A 56 -19.90 -1.03 -27.98
N ASN A 57 -20.64 -0.98 -29.04
CA ASN A 57 -20.81 -2.09 -30.01
C ASN A 57 -19.62 -2.19 -30.98
N ASP A 58 -18.47 -1.65 -30.62
CA ASP A 58 -17.31 -1.53 -31.52
C ASP A 58 -16.40 -2.76 -31.45
N SER A 59 -16.60 -3.64 -30.45
CA SER A 59 -15.82 -4.86 -30.31
C SER A 59 -16.25 -5.91 -31.31
N ARG A 60 -15.31 -6.44 -32.07
CA ARG A 60 -15.58 -7.49 -33.05
C ARG A 60 -16.12 -8.79 -32.44
N PHE A 61 -15.71 -9.12 -31.21
CA PHE A 61 -16.07 -10.36 -30.52
C PHE A 61 -16.72 -10.08 -29.18
N ILE A 62 -15.94 -9.79 -28.15
CA ILE A 62 -16.39 -9.58 -26.76
C ILE A 62 -15.95 -8.19 -26.30
N ALA A 63 -16.88 -7.42 -25.74
CA ALA A 63 -16.53 -6.16 -25.10
C ALA A 63 -15.90 -6.44 -23.71
N LEU A 64 -14.70 -5.92 -23.48
CA LEU A 64 -13.97 -6.11 -22.24
C LEU A 64 -14.26 -4.96 -21.27
N ASP A 65 -15.15 -5.20 -20.35
CA ASP A 65 -15.66 -4.19 -19.40
C ASP A 65 -14.93 -4.20 -18.05
N HIS A 66 -13.96 -5.09 -17.86
CA HIS A 66 -13.29 -5.27 -16.58
C HIS A 66 -11.77 -5.36 -16.68
N ASP A 67 -11.09 -5.10 -15.58
CA ASP A 67 -9.72 -5.50 -15.29
C ASP A 67 -9.71 -6.45 -14.11
N TYR A 68 -8.58 -7.14 -13.93
CA TYR A 68 -8.32 -8.03 -12.81
C TYR A 68 -7.44 -7.35 -11.77
N ILE A 69 -7.62 -7.72 -10.51
CA ILE A 69 -6.70 -7.36 -9.44
C ILE A 69 -6.35 -8.65 -8.70
N LEU A 70 -5.11 -9.11 -8.90
CA LEU A 70 -4.56 -10.25 -8.17
C LEU A 70 -4.24 -9.84 -6.74
N VAL A 71 -4.65 -10.67 -5.78
CA VAL A 71 -4.44 -10.41 -4.34
C VAL A 71 -3.66 -11.55 -3.71
N TYR A 72 -2.49 -11.23 -3.16
CA TYR A 72 -1.66 -12.17 -2.40
C TYR A 72 -1.27 -11.58 -1.04
N LEU A 73 -1.24 -12.45 -0.05
CA LEU A 73 -0.64 -12.18 1.25
C LEU A 73 0.84 -12.58 1.22
N LYS A 74 1.66 -11.95 2.07
CA LYS A 74 3.00 -12.48 2.33
C LYS A 74 2.92 -13.81 3.09
N ASN A 75 2.01 -13.89 4.07
CA ASN A 75 1.78 -15.07 4.89
C ASN A 75 0.30 -15.19 5.27
N ASN A 76 -0.37 -16.23 4.78
CA ASN A 76 -1.80 -16.49 5.01
C ASN A 76 -2.03 -17.34 6.28
N SER A 77 -1.42 -16.98 7.41
CA SER A 77 -1.71 -17.64 8.68
C SER A 77 -2.78 -16.88 9.46
N LYS A 78 -3.59 -17.62 10.26
CA LYS A 78 -4.60 -17.00 11.14
C LYS A 78 -3.99 -16.09 12.21
N GLU A 79 -2.75 -16.34 12.58
CA GLU A 79 -2.01 -15.52 13.54
C GLU A 79 -1.70 -14.13 12.97
N LYS A 80 -1.38 -14.04 11.67
CA LYS A 80 -1.09 -12.79 10.97
C LYS A 80 -2.35 -12.05 10.53
N HIS A 81 -3.43 -12.78 10.22
CA HIS A 81 -4.72 -12.23 9.78
C HIS A 81 -5.86 -12.70 10.69
N PRO A 82 -5.89 -12.29 11.97
CA PRO A 82 -6.90 -12.73 12.93
C PRO A 82 -8.27 -12.11 12.67
N LYS A 83 -8.33 -10.98 11.96
CA LYS A 83 -9.57 -10.26 11.68
C LYS A 83 -10.06 -10.55 10.26
N GLN A 84 -11.39 -10.60 10.12
CA GLN A 84 -12.01 -10.63 8.81
C GLN A 84 -11.83 -9.27 8.10
N TRP A 85 -11.46 -9.30 6.84
CA TRP A 85 -11.40 -8.09 6.02
C TRP A 85 -12.79 -7.52 5.77
N THR A 86 -12.96 -6.28 6.15
CA THR A 86 -14.23 -5.56 5.98
C THR A 86 -13.97 -4.17 5.43
N ILE A 87 -14.90 -3.71 4.62
CA ILE A 87 -14.95 -2.36 4.09
C ILE A 87 -16.03 -1.56 4.80
N SER A 88 -15.92 -0.26 4.74
CA SER A 88 -16.95 0.66 5.22
C SER A 88 -18.27 0.42 4.48
N GLN A 89 -19.38 0.48 5.22
CA GLN A 89 -20.68 0.22 4.66
C GLN A 89 -21.18 1.42 3.85
N THR A 90 -21.83 1.14 2.72
CA THR A 90 -22.43 2.19 1.91
C THR A 90 -23.61 2.84 2.61
N GLU A 91 -23.91 4.11 2.31
CA GLU A 91 -25.11 4.79 2.84
C GLU A 91 -26.39 4.01 2.52
N ALA A 92 -26.49 3.38 1.35
CA ALA A 92 -27.63 2.56 0.98
C ALA A 92 -27.81 1.35 1.90
N TYR A 93 -26.70 0.73 2.32
CA TYR A 93 -26.73 -0.35 3.30
C TYR A 93 -27.15 0.16 4.68
N LEU A 94 -26.59 1.29 5.13
CA LEU A 94 -26.90 1.89 6.43
C LEU A 94 -28.36 2.35 6.54
N LYS A 95 -28.99 2.79 5.44
CA LYS A 95 -30.42 3.19 5.38
C LYS A 95 -31.39 2.04 5.69
N ARG A 96 -30.97 0.78 5.62
CA ARG A 96 -31.80 -0.38 6.03
C ARG A 96 -32.02 -0.44 7.53
N TYR A 97 -31.01 -0.04 8.31
CA TYR A 97 -30.98 -0.19 9.77
C TYR A 97 -31.59 1.04 10.43
N LYS A 98 -32.94 1.13 10.36
CA LYS A 98 -33.69 2.28 10.83
C LYS A 98 -34.04 2.21 12.31
N GLU A 99 -34.06 1.00 12.87
CA GLU A 99 -34.49 0.75 14.24
C GLU A 99 -33.25 0.61 15.15
N VAL A 100 -33.46 0.93 16.43
CA VAL A 100 -32.43 0.87 17.47
C VAL A 100 -33.01 0.09 18.65
N ASP A 101 -32.26 -0.84 19.21
CA ASP A 101 -32.64 -1.55 20.41
C ASP A 101 -32.30 -0.75 21.68
N GLU A 102 -32.66 -1.29 22.85
CA GLU A 102 -32.41 -0.72 24.16
C GLU A 102 -30.92 -0.56 24.52
N TYR A 103 -30.02 -1.21 23.76
CA TYR A 103 -28.56 -1.13 23.93
C TYR A 103 -27.90 -0.19 22.91
N GLY A 104 -28.69 0.48 22.06
CA GLY A 104 -28.18 1.37 21.01
C GLY A 104 -27.75 0.67 19.72
N ASN A 105 -27.99 -0.64 19.56
CA ASN A 105 -27.63 -1.36 18.36
C ASN A 105 -28.67 -1.16 17.26
N ARG A 106 -28.22 -0.76 16.08
CA ARG A 106 -29.08 -0.60 14.91
C ARG A 106 -29.47 -1.94 14.31
N TYR A 107 -30.73 -2.11 13.90
CA TYR A 107 -31.22 -3.30 13.25
C TYR A 107 -32.35 -3.00 12.24
N TYR A 108 -32.70 -3.98 11.45
CA TYR A 108 -33.95 -4.01 10.67
C TYR A 108 -34.63 -5.36 10.84
N TRP A 109 -35.94 -5.40 10.52
CA TRP A 109 -36.71 -6.62 10.55
C TRP A 109 -36.67 -7.34 9.20
N ASP A 110 -36.25 -8.60 9.19
CA ASP A 110 -36.21 -9.45 8.00
C ASP A 110 -37.12 -10.69 8.21
N THR A 111 -37.67 -11.24 7.11
CA THR A 111 -38.50 -12.44 7.19
C THR A 111 -37.64 -13.68 7.45
N LEU A 112 -38.18 -14.57 8.31
CA LEU A 112 -37.58 -15.88 8.55
C LEU A 112 -37.96 -16.93 7.49
N ALA A 113 -39.06 -16.75 6.80
CA ALA A 113 -39.46 -17.60 5.69
C ALA A 113 -38.77 -17.16 4.41
N ARG A 114 -37.91 -18.01 3.84
CA ARG A 114 -37.22 -17.78 2.58
C ARG A 114 -37.24 -19.03 1.72
N ASP A 115 -37.38 -18.82 0.41
CA ASP A 115 -37.20 -19.88 -0.59
C ASP A 115 -35.70 -20.16 -0.80
N GLY A 116 -35.38 -21.42 -1.16
CA GLY A 116 -34.01 -21.81 -1.51
C GLY A 116 -33.05 -21.96 -0.31
N LEU A 117 -33.54 -22.10 0.91
CA LEU A 117 -32.69 -22.37 2.08
C LEU A 117 -32.00 -23.73 1.95
N GLN A 118 -30.70 -23.77 2.24
CA GLN A 118 -29.95 -25.01 2.38
C GLN A 118 -30.26 -25.65 3.74
N ASN A 119 -30.67 -26.94 3.75
CA ASN A 119 -31.01 -27.70 4.94
C ASN A 119 -32.05 -27.00 5.84
N PRO A 120 -33.24 -26.65 5.32
CA PRO A 120 -34.24 -25.94 6.10
C PRO A 120 -34.81 -26.83 7.21
N ILE A 121 -35.07 -26.23 8.36
CA ILE A 121 -35.73 -26.87 9.49
C ILE A 121 -37.20 -26.47 9.41
N PRO A 122 -38.16 -27.41 9.34
CA PRO A 122 -39.59 -27.09 9.45
C PRO A 122 -39.91 -26.63 10.88
N VAL A 123 -40.54 -25.46 11.00
CA VAL A 123 -40.90 -24.86 12.29
C VAL A 123 -42.39 -24.48 12.27
N SER A 124 -43.10 -24.78 13.35
CA SER A 124 -44.49 -24.40 13.55
C SER A 124 -44.63 -23.49 14.76
N VAL A 125 -45.29 -22.35 14.57
CA VAL A 125 -45.50 -21.34 15.62
C VAL A 125 -47.00 -21.03 15.73
N THR A 126 -47.53 -21.03 16.95
CA THR A 126 -48.91 -20.62 17.22
C THR A 126 -49.00 -19.08 17.16
N CYS A 127 -49.91 -18.60 16.34
CA CYS A 127 -50.16 -17.16 16.17
C CYS A 127 -51.14 -16.64 17.26
N PRO A 128 -51.18 -15.31 17.48
CA PRO A 128 -52.07 -14.71 18.47
C PRO A 128 -53.56 -14.97 18.29
N ASP A 129 -53.98 -15.33 17.07
CA ASP A 129 -55.38 -15.68 16.77
C ASP A 129 -55.66 -17.19 16.88
N GLY A 130 -54.74 -17.99 17.40
CA GLY A 130 -54.83 -19.41 17.56
C GLY A 130 -54.49 -20.22 16.30
N SER A 131 -54.24 -19.59 15.16
CA SER A 131 -53.81 -20.29 13.95
C SER A 131 -52.34 -20.73 14.07
N VAL A 132 -51.95 -21.74 13.27
CA VAL A 132 -50.57 -22.25 13.25
C VAL A 132 -49.90 -21.82 11.97
N LEU A 133 -48.75 -21.13 12.11
CA LEU A 133 -47.89 -20.76 11.00
C LEU A 133 -46.75 -21.78 10.90
N SER A 134 -46.68 -22.49 9.76
CA SER A 134 -45.55 -23.40 9.47
C SER A 134 -44.67 -22.79 8.39
N ILE A 135 -43.38 -22.73 8.67
CA ILE A 135 -42.35 -22.18 7.77
C ILE A 135 -41.12 -23.08 7.73
N ASN A 136 -40.36 -22.96 6.66
CA ASN A 136 -38.99 -23.47 6.60
C ASN A 136 -38.03 -22.38 7.05
N SER A 137 -37.14 -22.68 8.02
CA SER A 137 -36.23 -21.74 8.63
C SER A 137 -34.80 -22.32 8.77
N GLN A 138 -33.79 -21.49 8.90
CA GLN A 138 -32.46 -21.89 9.35
C GLN A 138 -32.31 -21.85 10.88
N LYS A 139 -33.30 -21.31 11.60
CA LYS A 139 -33.35 -21.28 13.06
C LYS A 139 -34.24 -22.38 13.60
N SER A 140 -33.84 -23.00 14.70
CA SER A 140 -34.67 -24.00 15.36
C SER A 140 -35.93 -23.39 15.97
N GLU A 141 -36.90 -24.24 16.24
CA GLU A 141 -38.16 -23.83 16.88
C GLU A 141 -37.91 -23.20 18.25
N GLU A 142 -36.99 -23.75 19.05
CA GLU A 142 -36.60 -23.23 20.35
C GLU A 142 -36.03 -21.81 20.23
N THR A 143 -35.14 -21.57 19.24
CA THR A 143 -34.55 -20.23 18.97
C THR A 143 -35.64 -19.23 18.59
N ILE A 144 -36.62 -19.63 17.82
CA ILE A 144 -37.73 -18.77 17.41
C ILE A 144 -38.66 -18.47 18.59
N LYS A 145 -38.99 -19.46 19.42
CA LYS A 145 -39.82 -19.29 20.62
C LYS A 145 -39.14 -18.36 21.63
N GLN A 146 -37.84 -18.55 21.85
CA GLN A 146 -37.10 -17.66 22.73
C GLN A 146 -37.06 -16.23 22.15
N GLY A 147 -36.85 -16.08 20.84
CA GLY A 147 -36.88 -14.79 20.18
C GLY A 147 -38.23 -14.06 20.22
N LEU A 148 -39.34 -14.80 20.30
CA LEU A 148 -40.65 -14.20 20.54
C LEU A 148 -40.81 -13.68 21.97
N ILE A 149 -40.15 -14.32 22.95
CA ILE A 149 -40.16 -13.90 24.35
C ILE A 149 -39.30 -12.67 24.57
N ASP A 150 -38.09 -12.66 24.01
CA ASP A 150 -37.11 -11.55 24.18
C ASP A 150 -37.28 -10.40 23.16
N GLY A 151 -38.29 -10.51 22.26
CA GLY A 151 -38.60 -9.49 21.26
C GLY A 151 -37.60 -9.40 20.09
N THR A 152 -36.69 -10.36 19.92
CA THR A 152 -35.80 -10.45 18.76
C THR A 152 -36.46 -11.12 17.55
N VAL A 153 -37.61 -11.76 17.76
CA VAL A 153 -38.53 -12.28 16.74
C VAL A 153 -39.92 -11.68 16.96
N ARG A 154 -40.64 -11.41 15.88
CA ARG A 154 -42.03 -10.92 15.96
C ARG A 154 -42.92 -11.57 14.90
N LEU A 155 -44.19 -11.71 15.22
CA LEU A 155 -45.28 -12.05 14.29
C LEU A 155 -45.95 -10.79 13.79
N THR A 156 -46.18 -10.68 12.48
CA THR A 156 -46.97 -9.61 11.87
C THR A 156 -48.05 -10.21 10.99
N LYS A 157 -49.27 -9.66 11.06
CA LYS A 157 -50.39 -10.09 10.22
C LYS A 157 -50.54 -9.17 9.02
N GLY A 158 -50.30 -9.70 7.84
CA GLY A 158 -50.47 -8.99 6.57
C GLY A 158 -51.73 -9.48 5.82
N LYS A 159 -51.92 -9.01 4.58
CA LYS A 159 -53.03 -9.41 3.73
C LYS A 159 -53.05 -10.95 3.42
N ASN A 160 -51.85 -11.53 3.35
CA ASN A 160 -51.63 -12.95 3.01
C ASN A 160 -51.44 -13.86 4.25
N GLY A 161 -51.79 -13.39 5.44
CA GLY A 161 -51.64 -14.14 6.68
C GLY A 161 -50.49 -13.67 7.57
N TRP A 162 -50.11 -14.53 8.52
CA TRP A 162 -49.06 -14.26 9.47
C TRP A 162 -47.66 -14.46 8.86
N THR A 163 -46.73 -13.63 9.28
CA THR A 163 -45.29 -13.68 8.87
C THR A 163 -44.41 -13.54 10.10
N LEU A 164 -43.36 -14.37 10.20
CA LEU A 164 -42.33 -14.28 11.21
C LEU A 164 -41.19 -13.38 10.70
N HIS A 165 -40.81 -12.43 11.52
CA HIS A 165 -39.65 -11.56 11.28
C HIS A 165 -38.67 -11.68 12.44
N HIS A 166 -37.36 -11.50 12.14
CA HIS A 166 -36.33 -11.44 13.16
C HIS A 166 -35.49 -10.15 13.02
N ARG A 167 -34.91 -9.69 14.12
CA ARG A 167 -33.97 -8.59 14.09
C ARG A 167 -32.66 -9.00 13.38
N VAL A 168 -32.26 -8.25 12.39
CA VAL A 168 -30.95 -8.36 11.76
C VAL A 168 -30.13 -7.16 12.19
N TYR A 169 -29.18 -7.40 13.08
CA TYR A 169 -28.33 -6.35 13.61
C TYR A 169 -27.28 -5.88 12.60
N MET A 170 -26.98 -4.59 12.63
CA MET A 170 -25.94 -3.98 11.84
C MET A 170 -24.58 -4.52 12.29
N LYS A 171 -23.85 -5.13 11.37
CA LYS A 171 -22.47 -5.55 11.61
C LYS A 171 -21.52 -4.36 11.45
N LYS A 172 -20.39 -4.37 12.15
CA LYS A 172 -19.30 -3.43 11.91
C LYS A 172 -18.55 -3.84 10.64
N GLY A 173 -18.80 -3.13 9.55
CA GLY A 173 -18.20 -3.42 8.25
C GLY A 173 -18.94 -4.49 7.42
N GLN A 174 -18.60 -4.54 6.15
CA GLN A 174 -19.10 -5.51 5.17
C GLN A 174 -17.93 -6.23 4.52
N VAL A 175 -18.00 -7.55 4.36
CA VAL A 175 -17.01 -8.30 3.59
C VAL A 175 -17.04 -7.83 2.14
N MET A 176 -15.87 -7.48 1.62
CA MET A 176 -15.73 -7.04 0.23
C MET A 176 -16.12 -8.16 -0.73
N ARG A 177 -16.79 -7.80 -1.81
CA ARG A 177 -17.11 -8.74 -2.88
C ARG A 177 -15.98 -8.80 -3.89
N SER A 178 -15.82 -9.95 -4.55
CA SER A 178 -14.82 -10.14 -5.60
C SER A 178 -15.16 -9.41 -6.91
N ILE A 179 -16.40 -8.94 -7.09
CA ILE A 179 -16.80 -8.10 -8.23
C ILE A 179 -17.05 -6.70 -7.70
N LEU A 180 -16.28 -5.72 -8.21
CA LEU A 180 -16.40 -4.31 -7.89
C LEU A 180 -17.09 -3.59 -9.05
N ASP A 181 -18.39 -3.33 -8.90
CA ASP A 181 -19.21 -2.54 -9.81
C ASP A 181 -19.77 -1.25 -9.15
N ASP A 182 -19.44 -1.07 -7.86
CA ASP A 182 -19.85 0.05 -7.02
C ASP A 182 -18.76 1.12 -6.80
N VAL A 183 -17.59 0.93 -7.38
CA VAL A 183 -16.48 1.90 -7.39
C VAL A 183 -16.42 2.67 -8.71
N GLY A 184 -15.57 3.70 -8.78
CA GLY A 184 -15.37 4.50 -9.99
C GLY A 184 -14.88 3.66 -11.19
N THR A 185 -15.18 4.17 -12.37
CA THR A 185 -14.79 3.59 -13.66
C THR A 185 -13.63 4.35 -14.30
N ASN A 186 -13.16 3.91 -15.48
CA ASN A 186 -12.18 4.65 -16.28
C ASN A 186 -12.65 6.09 -16.58
N LYS A 187 -13.96 6.30 -16.78
CA LYS A 187 -14.51 7.65 -16.98
C LYS A 187 -14.28 8.51 -15.74
N ASN A 188 -14.61 8.00 -14.57
CA ASN A 188 -14.39 8.74 -13.33
C ASN A 188 -12.91 9.08 -13.12
N ALA A 189 -12.01 8.14 -13.43
CA ALA A 189 -10.58 8.40 -13.38
C ALA A 189 -10.15 9.51 -14.37
N GLY A 190 -10.72 9.52 -15.58
CA GLY A 190 -10.51 10.59 -16.56
C GLY A 190 -11.02 11.94 -16.05
N ASP A 191 -12.21 11.97 -15.47
CA ASP A 191 -12.80 13.19 -14.87
C ASP A 191 -11.93 13.73 -13.73
N GLU A 192 -11.34 12.84 -12.88
CA GLU A 192 -10.38 13.21 -11.83
C GLU A 192 -9.09 13.81 -12.42
N ILE A 193 -8.55 13.21 -13.49
CA ILE A 193 -7.38 13.72 -14.21
C ILE A 193 -7.67 15.09 -14.83
N GLU A 194 -8.83 15.25 -15.48
CA GLU A 194 -9.24 16.52 -16.06
C GLU A 194 -9.36 17.63 -15.00
N ALA A 195 -9.94 17.32 -13.85
CA ALA A 195 -10.05 18.28 -12.75
C ALA A 195 -8.68 18.75 -12.22
N ILE A 196 -7.67 17.87 -12.26
CA ILE A 196 -6.31 18.18 -11.78
C ILE A 196 -5.49 18.87 -12.88
N PHE A 197 -5.52 18.37 -14.12
CA PHE A 197 -4.58 18.75 -15.19
C PHE A 197 -5.22 19.55 -16.32
N GLY A 198 -6.56 19.66 -16.34
CA GLY A 198 -7.30 20.39 -17.41
C GLY A 198 -7.54 19.58 -18.69
N ASP A 199 -7.04 18.35 -18.77
CA ASP A 199 -7.23 17.44 -19.90
C ASP A 199 -7.31 15.99 -19.40
N SER A 200 -8.45 15.33 -19.63
CA SER A 200 -8.70 13.94 -19.25
C SER A 200 -7.78 12.93 -19.95
N LYS A 201 -7.15 13.32 -21.06
CA LYS A 201 -6.24 12.49 -21.84
C LYS A 201 -4.75 12.73 -21.51
N SER A 202 -4.44 13.65 -20.60
CA SER A 202 -3.05 13.97 -20.22
C SER A 202 -2.31 12.76 -19.66
N PHE A 203 -3.02 11.79 -19.06
CA PHE A 203 -2.45 10.52 -18.60
C PHE A 203 -3.28 9.33 -19.14
N PRO A 204 -2.63 8.34 -19.79
CA PRO A 204 -3.31 7.13 -20.25
C PRO A 204 -3.62 6.18 -19.08
N TYR A 205 -4.80 5.61 -19.08
CA TYR A 205 -5.22 4.54 -18.17
C TYR A 205 -5.13 4.84 -16.65
N PRO A 206 -5.58 6.02 -16.17
CA PRO A 206 -5.59 6.30 -14.74
C PRO A 206 -6.57 5.37 -14.02
N LYS A 207 -6.33 5.13 -12.73
CA LYS A 207 -7.29 4.42 -11.88
C LYS A 207 -8.04 5.42 -11.00
N PRO A 208 -9.35 5.24 -10.77
CA PRO A 208 -10.13 6.15 -9.94
C PRO A 208 -9.75 6.02 -8.47
N GLU A 209 -9.75 7.13 -7.74
CA GLU A 209 -9.39 7.17 -6.32
C GLU A 209 -10.28 6.26 -5.47
N THR A 210 -11.55 6.10 -5.80
CA THR A 210 -12.48 5.22 -5.08
C THR A 210 -12.12 3.74 -5.17
N LEU A 211 -11.52 3.28 -6.28
CA LEU A 211 -10.99 1.93 -6.40
C LEU A 211 -9.79 1.73 -5.46
N ILE A 212 -8.84 2.65 -5.52
CA ILE A 212 -7.62 2.57 -4.69
C ILE A 212 -7.96 2.69 -3.20
N MET A 213 -8.88 3.58 -2.83
CA MET A 213 -9.40 3.69 -1.47
C MET A 213 -9.93 2.34 -0.97
N ARG A 214 -10.75 1.64 -1.78
CA ARG A 214 -11.32 0.34 -1.44
C ARG A 214 -10.24 -0.70 -1.14
N LEU A 215 -9.15 -0.72 -1.92
CA LEU A 215 -8.05 -1.67 -1.73
C LEU A 215 -7.21 -1.33 -0.48
N ILE A 216 -6.89 -0.05 -0.27
CA ILE A 216 -6.11 0.41 0.89
C ILE A 216 -6.88 0.17 2.21
N GLU A 217 -8.20 0.38 2.22
CA GLU A 217 -9.04 0.20 3.41
C GLU A 217 -9.03 -1.25 3.93
N LEU A 218 -8.85 -2.24 3.04
CA LEU A 218 -8.96 -3.66 3.40
C LEU A 218 -7.95 -4.13 4.43
N ASN A 219 -6.72 -3.64 4.35
CA ASN A 219 -5.61 -4.20 5.13
C ASN A 219 -4.69 -3.13 5.74
N THR A 220 -5.12 -1.87 5.80
CA THR A 220 -4.31 -0.81 6.40
C THR A 220 -5.13 0.05 7.33
N ASP A 221 -4.48 0.54 8.38
CA ASP A 221 -4.98 1.56 9.29
C ASP A 221 -4.22 2.89 9.09
N LYS A 222 -4.66 3.97 9.75
CA LYS A 222 -3.94 5.25 9.73
C LYS A 222 -2.52 5.08 10.26
N GLY A 223 -1.54 5.60 9.50
CA GLY A 223 -0.12 5.53 9.84
C GLY A 223 0.63 4.34 9.22
N ASP A 224 -0.08 3.34 8.68
CA ASP A 224 0.53 2.25 7.93
C ASP A 224 1.18 2.74 6.63
N ILE A 225 2.05 1.93 6.06
CA ILE A 225 2.81 2.26 4.86
C ILE A 225 2.19 1.59 3.63
N VAL A 226 1.91 2.39 2.61
CA VAL A 226 1.49 1.96 1.28
C VAL A 226 2.64 2.19 0.31
N LEU A 227 3.09 1.15 -0.38
CA LEU A 227 4.11 1.23 -1.42
C LEU A 227 3.47 1.01 -2.79
N ASP A 228 3.69 1.96 -3.71
CA ASP A 228 3.38 1.77 -5.14
C ASP A 228 4.65 1.99 -5.97
N SER A 229 5.16 0.89 -6.54
CA SER A 229 6.40 0.88 -7.32
C SER A 229 6.19 1.16 -8.82
N PHE A 230 4.95 1.43 -9.24
CA PHE A 230 4.54 1.79 -10.59
C PHE A 230 3.50 2.91 -10.53
N LEU A 231 3.88 4.02 -9.89
CA LEU A 231 2.97 5.05 -9.39
C LEU A 231 2.12 5.74 -10.47
N GLY A 232 2.59 5.78 -11.71
CA GLY A 232 1.86 6.29 -12.86
C GLY A 232 1.40 7.75 -12.69
N SER A 233 0.10 7.97 -12.53
CA SER A 233 -0.48 9.31 -12.32
C SER A 233 -0.50 9.78 -10.87
N GLY A 234 0.05 9.01 -9.93
CA GLY A 234 0.09 9.36 -8.50
C GLY A 234 -1.19 9.06 -7.72
N THR A 235 -2.14 8.31 -8.27
CA THR A 235 -3.42 8.04 -7.61
C THR A 235 -3.25 7.35 -6.25
N THR A 236 -2.42 6.33 -6.17
CA THR A 236 -2.19 5.57 -4.93
C THR A 236 -1.62 6.45 -3.83
N ALA A 237 -0.63 7.29 -4.14
CA ALA A 237 -0.04 8.21 -3.18
C ALA A 237 -1.05 9.28 -2.71
N ALA A 238 -1.85 9.83 -3.63
CA ALA A 238 -2.91 10.79 -3.32
C ALA A 238 -3.95 10.20 -2.36
N VAL A 239 -4.44 9.00 -2.65
CA VAL A 239 -5.43 8.29 -1.82
C VAL A 239 -4.85 7.95 -0.44
N ALA A 240 -3.64 7.36 -0.40
CA ALA A 240 -2.98 7.04 0.86
C ALA A 240 -2.78 8.28 1.75
N HIS A 241 -2.38 9.41 1.14
CA HIS A 241 -2.22 10.68 1.84
C HIS A 241 -3.55 11.19 2.41
N LYS A 242 -4.61 11.27 1.61
CA LYS A 242 -5.96 11.69 2.04
C LYS A 242 -6.52 10.80 3.15
N MET A 243 -6.19 9.51 3.15
CA MET A 243 -6.61 8.55 4.16
C MET A 243 -5.72 8.51 5.41
N GLY A 244 -4.67 9.34 5.48
CA GLY A 244 -3.74 9.42 6.61
C GLY A 244 -2.78 8.22 6.72
N ARG A 245 -2.50 7.54 5.61
CA ARG A 245 -1.45 6.51 5.51
C ARG A 245 -0.13 7.20 5.17
N LYS A 246 0.99 6.57 5.55
CA LYS A 246 2.29 6.89 4.99
C LYS A 246 2.39 6.23 3.63
N TRP A 247 3.14 6.82 2.71
CA TRP A 247 3.28 6.22 1.39
C TRP A 247 4.68 6.40 0.82
N ILE A 248 5.04 5.47 -0.05
CA ILE A 248 6.25 5.49 -0.86
C ILE A 248 5.79 5.25 -2.30
N GLY A 249 6.09 6.19 -3.19
CA GLY A 249 5.77 6.08 -4.61
C GLY A 249 7.04 6.07 -5.45
N ILE A 250 7.12 5.19 -6.44
CA ILE A 250 8.23 5.10 -7.39
C ILE A 250 7.66 5.21 -8.80
N GLU A 251 8.20 6.16 -9.56
CA GLU A 251 7.87 6.34 -10.97
C GLU A 251 9.15 6.59 -11.76
N LEU A 252 9.35 5.84 -12.83
CA LEU A 252 10.56 5.91 -13.65
C LEU A 252 10.52 7.04 -14.67
N GLY A 253 9.31 7.33 -15.19
CA GLY A 253 9.12 8.27 -16.31
C GLY A 253 8.96 9.71 -15.86
N GLU A 254 8.92 10.61 -16.84
CA GLU A 254 8.63 12.05 -16.67
C GLU A 254 7.29 12.29 -15.93
N HIS A 255 6.44 11.26 -15.84
CA HIS A 255 5.20 11.32 -15.07
C HIS A 255 5.43 11.60 -13.58
N ALA A 256 6.60 11.27 -13.05
CA ALA A 256 6.98 11.64 -11.69
C ALA A 256 6.87 13.15 -11.46
N TYR A 257 7.32 13.95 -12.44
CA TYR A 257 7.31 15.42 -12.40
C TYR A 257 5.99 16.01 -12.90
N THR A 258 5.53 15.55 -14.05
CA THR A 258 4.40 16.16 -14.76
C THR A 258 3.05 15.80 -14.15
N HIS A 259 2.95 14.63 -13.49
CA HIS A 259 1.69 14.14 -12.93
C HIS A 259 1.78 13.89 -11.42
N CYS A 260 2.68 13.01 -10.96
CA CYS A 260 2.72 12.64 -9.53
C CYS A 260 2.92 13.86 -8.63
N LYS A 261 3.98 14.64 -8.91
CA LYS A 261 4.29 15.85 -8.13
C LYS A 261 3.16 16.86 -8.16
N VAL A 262 2.64 17.19 -9.34
CA VAL A 262 1.55 18.17 -9.51
C VAL A 262 0.28 17.74 -8.78
N ARG A 263 -0.09 16.46 -8.87
CA ARG A 263 -1.24 15.90 -8.15
C ARG A 263 -1.06 16.00 -6.65
N LEU A 264 0.11 15.61 -6.14
CA LEU A 264 0.39 15.61 -4.71
C LEU A 264 0.45 17.03 -4.12
N ASP A 265 1.01 18.00 -4.85
CA ASP A 265 0.99 19.41 -4.46
C ASP A 265 -0.47 19.89 -4.29
N LYS A 266 -1.36 19.61 -5.25
CA LYS A 266 -2.79 19.94 -5.15
C LYS A 266 -3.50 19.21 -4.02
N VAL A 267 -3.16 17.95 -3.75
CA VAL A 267 -3.71 17.21 -2.61
C VAL A 267 -3.34 17.89 -1.30
N ILE A 268 -2.08 18.30 -1.13
CA ILE A 268 -1.61 19.05 0.06
C ILE A 268 -2.34 20.39 0.19
N ASP A 269 -2.59 21.08 -0.92
CA ASP A 269 -3.33 22.33 -0.97
C ASP A 269 -4.84 22.15 -0.69
N GLY A 270 -5.32 20.91 -0.53
CA GLY A 270 -6.70 20.62 -0.15
C GLY A 270 -7.68 20.51 -1.32
N GLU A 271 -7.23 19.99 -2.49
CA GLU A 271 -8.14 19.75 -3.60
C GLU A 271 -9.31 18.83 -3.18
N GLN A 272 -10.51 19.07 -3.74
CA GLN A 272 -11.77 18.45 -3.30
C GLN A 272 -12.32 17.41 -4.28
N GLY A 273 -11.48 16.89 -5.19
CA GLY A 273 -11.84 15.82 -6.12
C GLY A 273 -11.74 14.42 -5.50
N GLY A 274 -12.05 13.42 -6.30
CA GLY A 274 -11.92 12.01 -5.94
C GLY A 274 -12.62 11.64 -4.64
N ILE A 275 -11.84 11.12 -3.68
CA ILE A 275 -12.34 10.68 -2.36
C ILE A 275 -12.36 11.79 -1.29
N SER A 276 -11.92 13.02 -1.60
CA SER A 276 -11.71 14.09 -0.61
C SER A 276 -12.91 14.29 0.31
N LYS A 277 -14.13 14.34 -0.26
CA LYS A 277 -15.37 14.47 0.52
C LYS A 277 -15.68 13.24 1.36
N ALA A 278 -15.36 12.04 0.88
CA ALA A 278 -15.67 10.78 1.58
C ALA A 278 -14.79 10.59 2.82
N VAL A 279 -13.59 11.17 2.84
CA VAL A 279 -12.64 11.08 3.95
C VAL A 279 -12.47 12.39 4.72
N ASP A 280 -13.31 13.40 4.42
CA ASP A 280 -13.28 14.75 5.02
C ASP A 280 -11.89 15.42 4.90
N TRP A 281 -11.30 15.33 3.70
CA TRP A 281 -9.98 15.89 3.43
C TRP A 281 -10.03 17.41 3.33
N GLN A 282 -9.17 18.11 4.09
CA GLN A 282 -9.07 19.56 4.12
C GLN A 282 -7.69 20.08 3.69
N GLY A 283 -6.81 19.19 3.20
CA GLY A 283 -5.44 19.55 2.88
C GLY A 283 -4.47 19.34 4.03
N GLY A 284 -3.21 19.64 3.77
CA GLY A 284 -2.12 19.60 4.74
C GLY A 284 -1.20 18.38 4.57
N GLY A 285 -0.26 18.27 5.51
CA GLY A 285 0.82 17.30 5.42
C GLY A 285 1.94 17.75 4.48
N GLY A 286 2.68 16.79 3.94
CA GLY A 286 3.79 17.04 3.02
C GLY A 286 4.45 15.74 2.59
N TYR A 287 5.31 15.80 1.60
CA TYR A 287 6.11 14.69 1.14
C TYR A 287 7.54 15.14 0.80
N LYS A 288 8.42 14.17 0.63
CA LYS A 288 9.77 14.39 0.09
C LYS A 288 9.82 13.82 -1.30
N PHE A 289 10.28 14.63 -2.25
CA PHE A 289 10.56 14.19 -3.60
C PHE A 289 12.05 13.89 -3.72
N TYR A 290 12.39 12.73 -4.26
CA TYR A 290 13.76 12.29 -4.46
C TYR A 290 13.98 11.93 -5.91
N GLU A 291 15.17 12.26 -6.40
CA GLU A 291 15.68 11.76 -7.67
C GLU A 291 16.69 10.65 -7.41
N LEU A 292 16.63 9.60 -8.21
CA LEU A 292 17.63 8.55 -8.12
C LEU A 292 18.94 9.07 -8.69
N ALA A 293 19.95 9.18 -7.83
CA ALA A 293 21.29 9.53 -8.26
C ALA A 293 21.85 8.43 -9.21
N PRO A 294 22.78 8.79 -10.12
CA PRO A 294 23.52 7.82 -10.90
C PRO A 294 24.18 6.78 -9.99
N SER A 295 24.51 5.59 -10.51
CA SER A 295 25.25 4.60 -9.74
C SER A 295 26.57 5.16 -9.27
N LEU A 296 26.86 5.06 -7.95
CA LEU A 296 28.11 5.56 -7.37
C LEU A 296 29.34 4.86 -7.97
N LEU A 297 29.21 3.56 -8.23
CA LEU A 297 30.26 2.72 -8.77
C LEU A 297 29.87 2.21 -10.15
N VAL A 298 30.75 2.36 -11.12
CA VAL A 298 30.57 1.88 -12.49
C VAL A 298 31.76 1.01 -12.90
N LYS A 299 31.53 0.05 -13.80
CA LYS A 299 32.62 -0.72 -14.40
C LYS A 299 33.53 0.20 -15.20
N ASN A 300 34.85 0.08 -15.01
CA ASN A 300 35.78 0.77 -15.86
C ASN A 300 35.67 0.22 -17.30
N PRO A 301 35.63 1.07 -18.35
CA PRO A 301 35.43 0.60 -19.72
C PRO A 301 36.61 -0.20 -20.29
N VAL A 302 37.80 -0.06 -19.68
CA VAL A 302 39.02 -0.71 -20.18
C VAL A 302 39.50 -1.81 -19.24
N LEU A 303 39.42 -1.60 -17.96
CA LEU A 303 39.93 -2.52 -16.93
C LEU A 303 38.79 -3.27 -16.24
N PRO A 304 38.98 -4.53 -15.84
CA PRO A 304 37.95 -5.32 -15.15
C PRO A 304 37.82 -4.91 -13.67
N VAL A 305 37.71 -3.62 -13.40
CA VAL A 305 37.58 -3.05 -12.05
C VAL A 305 36.44 -2.05 -11.99
N TYR A 306 35.91 -1.84 -10.80
CA TYR A 306 34.94 -0.77 -10.56
C TYR A 306 35.66 0.54 -10.18
N GLN A 307 35.08 1.64 -10.60
CA GLN A 307 35.54 3.00 -10.28
C GLN A 307 34.36 3.85 -9.83
N ILE A 308 34.66 4.97 -9.15
CA ILE A 308 33.63 5.98 -8.89
C ILE A 308 33.11 6.51 -10.23
N ASN A 309 31.80 6.61 -10.35
CA ASN A 309 31.17 7.17 -11.54
C ASN A 309 31.69 8.60 -11.79
N PRO A 310 32.24 8.89 -13.00
CA PRO A 310 32.76 10.22 -13.34
C PRO A 310 31.72 11.35 -13.22
N GLU A 311 30.43 11.05 -13.28
CA GLU A 311 29.35 12.02 -13.10
C GLU A 311 29.22 12.52 -11.66
N TYR A 312 29.86 11.84 -10.68
CA TYR A 312 29.80 12.26 -9.29
C TYR A 312 30.70 13.47 -9.03
N THR A 313 30.08 14.55 -8.59
CA THR A 313 30.84 15.64 -7.97
C THR A 313 31.42 15.19 -6.63
N PHE A 314 32.39 15.94 -6.08
CA PHE A 314 32.93 15.59 -4.76
C PHE A 314 31.85 15.66 -3.65
N GLU A 315 30.95 16.61 -3.74
CA GLU A 315 29.83 16.76 -2.81
C GLU A 315 28.88 15.58 -2.86
N MET A 316 28.45 15.13 -4.06
CA MET A 316 27.65 13.93 -4.25
C MET A 316 28.34 12.68 -3.69
N LEU A 317 29.67 12.58 -3.88
CA LEU A 317 30.45 11.48 -3.32
C LEU A 317 30.43 11.50 -1.78
N CYS A 318 30.60 12.66 -1.18
CA CYS A 318 30.55 12.82 0.29
C CYS A 318 29.18 12.46 0.84
N GLU A 319 28.10 12.91 0.21
CA GLU A 319 26.75 12.59 0.61
C GLU A 319 26.46 11.08 0.49
N ALA A 320 26.87 10.46 -0.63
CA ALA A 320 26.68 9.03 -0.86
C ALA A 320 27.45 8.19 0.18
N ILE A 321 28.71 8.52 0.46
CA ILE A 321 29.50 7.81 1.47
C ILE A 321 28.89 7.98 2.86
N CYS A 322 28.43 9.18 3.23
CA CYS A 322 27.74 9.40 4.49
C CYS A 322 26.52 8.50 4.63
N LYS A 323 25.69 8.40 3.59
CA LYS A 323 24.50 7.52 3.58
C LYS A 323 24.86 6.04 3.72
N ILE A 324 25.87 5.56 2.98
CA ILE A 324 26.33 4.16 3.02
C ILE A 324 26.84 3.79 4.42
N GLU A 325 27.55 4.73 5.08
CA GLU A 325 28.12 4.51 6.42
C GLU A 325 27.14 4.83 7.56
N GLY A 326 25.90 5.25 7.25
CA GLY A 326 24.89 5.59 8.26
C GLY A 326 25.12 6.95 8.95
N PHE A 327 25.86 7.85 8.30
CA PHE A 327 26.09 9.21 8.77
C PHE A 327 25.07 10.17 8.14
N ARG A 328 24.65 11.16 8.90
CA ARG A 328 23.88 12.29 8.39
C ARG A 328 24.85 13.25 7.70
N TYR A 329 24.67 13.46 6.38
CA TYR A 329 25.46 14.44 5.63
C TYR A 329 25.19 15.86 6.12
N LYS A 330 26.21 16.51 6.61
CA LYS A 330 26.21 17.92 7.01
C LYS A 330 27.66 18.38 7.12
N VAL A 331 28.07 19.26 6.23
CA VAL A 331 29.44 19.82 6.25
C VAL A 331 29.59 20.79 7.43
N ASP A 332 30.60 20.55 8.25
CA ASP A 332 30.97 21.40 9.38
C ASP A 332 32.51 21.37 9.55
N GLY A 333 33.16 22.46 9.14
CA GLY A 333 34.61 22.55 9.09
C GLY A 333 35.21 21.46 8.20
N VAL A 334 36.02 20.57 8.80
CA VAL A 334 36.66 19.45 8.08
C VAL A 334 35.73 18.23 7.97
N TYR A 335 34.63 18.19 8.69
CA TYR A 335 33.72 17.03 8.69
C TYR A 335 32.67 17.15 7.61
N HIS A 336 32.34 16.02 6.99
CA HIS A 336 31.27 15.91 5.97
C HIS A 336 29.96 15.37 6.51
N GLY A 337 29.98 14.78 7.71
CA GLY A 337 28.79 14.27 8.35
C GLY A 337 29.05 13.73 9.76
N TYR A 338 27.96 13.34 10.42
CA TYR A 338 27.99 12.77 11.77
C TYR A 338 26.92 11.69 11.94
N SER A 339 27.19 10.68 12.76
CA SER A 339 26.20 9.67 13.17
C SER A 339 25.73 9.87 14.61
N SER A 340 26.51 10.56 15.42
CA SER A 340 26.20 10.99 16.79
C SER A 340 27.04 12.23 17.13
N GLU A 341 26.82 12.83 18.29
CA GLU A 341 27.63 13.94 18.80
C GLU A 341 29.12 13.58 18.98
N LYS A 342 29.45 12.29 18.99
CA LYS A 342 30.80 11.76 19.21
C LYS A 342 31.43 11.06 18.01
N ARG A 343 30.72 10.92 16.88
CA ARG A 343 31.23 10.18 15.73
C ARG A 343 31.03 10.97 14.43
N PHE A 344 32.14 11.31 13.78
CA PHE A 344 32.20 12.12 12.58
C PHE A 344 32.79 11.36 11.40
N ILE A 345 32.55 11.86 10.18
CA ILE A 345 33.14 11.36 8.96
C ILE A 345 33.80 12.50 8.19
N HIS A 346 35.02 12.22 7.70
CA HIS A 346 35.80 13.09 6.85
C HIS A 346 36.15 12.38 5.53
N ILE A 347 35.93 13.02 4.40
CA ILE A 347 36.17 12.45 3.08
C ILE A 347 37.15 13.36 2.33
N THR A 348 38.16 12.78 1.70
CA THR A 348 39.22 13.60 1.08
C THR A 348 39.74 12.98 -0.22
N LYS A 349 40.20 13.85 -1.14
CA LYS A 349 40.96 13.49 -2.33
C LYS A 349 42.47 13.57 -2.09
N GLU A 350 42.86 14.16 -0.98
CA GLU A 350 44.27 14.37 -0.62
C GLU A 350 44.93 13.05 -0.23
N PHE A 351 46.28 13.06 -0.17
CA PHE A 351 47.06 11.90 0.26
C PHE A 351 47.05 11.80 1.78
N ILE A 352 46.45 10.71 2.28
CA ILE A 352 46.35 10.43 3.70
C ILE A 352 47.69 9.81 4.18
N ASN A 353 48.46 10.56 4.95
CA ASN A 353 49.65 10.14 5.65
C ASN A 353 49.55 10.43 7.16
N ALA A 354 50.57 10.10 7.92
CA ALA A 354 50.57 10.29 9.36
C ALA A 354 50.39 11.75 9.80
N GLU A 355 50.93 12.70 9.06
CA GLU A 355 50.81 14.15 9.33
C GLU A 355 49.36 14.62 9.06
N TYR A 356 48.78 14.19 7.95
CA TYR A 356 47.39 14.47 7.63
C TYR A 356 46.42 13.98 8.71
N ILE A 357 46.62 12.74 9.15
CA ILE A 357 45.80 12.15 10.23
C ILE A 357 45.96 12.96 11.51
N LYS A 358 47.18 13.32 11.88
CA LYS A 358 47.45 14.12 13.07
C LYS A 358 46.76 15.49 13.01
N THR A 359 46.76 16.13 11.85
CA THR A 359 46.13 17.44 11.63
C THR A 359 44.58 17.32 11.78
N VAL A 360 44.00 16.34 11.16
CA VAL A 360 42.53 16.14 11.24
C VAL A 360 42.14 15.66 12.65
N ALA A 361 42.96 14.79 13.27
CA ALA A 361 42.71 14.31 14.63
C ALA A 361 42.71 15.45 15.66
N ALA A 362 43.54 16.48 15.46
CA ALA A 362 43.61 17.62 16.36
C ALA A 362 42.31 18.45 16.42
N THR A 363 41.37 18.24 15.50
CA THR A 363 40.05 18.88 15.52
C THR A 363 39.01 18.12 16.34
N LEU A 364 39.33 16.87 16.80
CA LEU A 364 38.45 16.05 17.62
C LEU A 364 38.49 16.49 19.08
N GLY A 365 37.31 16.50 19.71
CA GLY A 365 37.16 16.63 21.16
C GLY A 365 37.45 15.33 21.91
N GLU A 366 37.42 15.41 23.25
CA GLU A 366 37.52 14.23 24.12
C GLU A 366 36.40 13.25 23.82
N ASP A 367 36.71 11.96 23.79
CA ASP A 367 35.78 10.87 23.47
C ASP A 367 35.14 10.90 22.08
N GLN A 368 35.66 11.67 21.16
CA GLN A 368 35.18 11.69 19.76
C GLN A 368 35.99 10.73 18.88
N SER A 369 35.30 10.19 17.86
CA SER A 369 35.88 9.27 16.88
C SER A 369 35.64 9.76 15.45
N LEU A 370 36.53 9.36 14.55
CA LEU A 370 36.51 9.80 13.17
C LEU A 370 36.71 8.66 12.18
N LEU A 371 35.81 8.59 11.20
CA LEU A 371 35.98 7.78 10.01
C LEU A 371 36.50 8.64 8.88
N ILE A 372 37.63 8.26 8.28
CA ILE A 372 38.23 8.98 7.16
C ILE A 372 38.14 8.13 5.89
N TYR A 373 37.61 8.69 4.83
CA TYR A 373 37.61 8.09 3.50
C TYR A 373 38.53 8.83 2.55
N GLY A 374 39.42 8.11 1.86
CA GLY A 374 40.33 8.71 0.88
C GLY A 374 40.73 7.79 -0.27
N THR A 375 41.16 8.38 -1.37
CA THR A 375 41.57 7.64 -2.58
C THR A 375 43.02 7.18 -2.52
N LYS A 376 43.88 7.95 -1.82
CA LYS A 376 45.32 7.71 -1.70
C LYS A 376 45.70 7.64 -0.24
N ILE A 377 46.18 6.48 0.21
CA ILE A 377 46.50 6.20 1.61
C ILE A 377 47.90 5.62 1.67
N GLN A 378 48.74 6.15 2.57
CA GLN A 378 50.06 5.61 2.85
C GLN A 378 49.94 4.19 3.44
N SER A 379 50.78 3.27 2.97
CA SER A 379 50.84 1.92 3.52
C SER A 379 51.48 1.89 4.92
N GLY A 380 50.99 1.01 5.81
CA GLY A 380 51.60 0.84 7.12
C GLY A 380 51.34 1.96 8.12
N LEU A 381 50.29 2.78 7.94
CA LEU A 381 49.91 3.81 8.89
C LEU A 381 49.52 3.20 10.26
N ARG A 382 50.06 3.76 11.34
CA ARG A 382 49.58 3.51 12.69
C ARG A 382 48.50 4.52 13.00
N LEU A 383 47.31 4.04 13.29
CA LEU A 383 46.12 4.85 13.58
C LEU A 383 45.92 4.95 15.08
N PRO A 384 45.48 6.09 15.60
CA PRO A 384 44.89 6.18 16.95
C PRO A 384 43.63 5.30 17.04
N ASP A 385 43.30 4.80 18.23
CA ASP A 385 42.17 3.88 18.46
C ASP A 385 40.82 4.48 18.09
N ASN A 386 40.71 5.81 18.10
CA ASN A 386 39.48 6.53 17.76
C ASN A 386 39.39 6.96 16.28
N ILE A 387 40.36 6.55 15.42
CA ILE A 387 40.37 6.89 14.00
C ILE A 387 40.36 5.62 13.14
N GLU A 388 39.44 5.57 12.23
CA GLU A 388 39.32 4.53 11.19
C GLU A 388 39.57 5.15 9.82
N VAL A 389 40.37 4.50 8.96
CA VAL A 389 40.68 4.99 7.60
C VAL A 389 40.27 3.93 6.59
N LYS A 390 39.47 4.33 5.60
CA LYS A 390 38.97 3.51 4.51
C LYS A 390 39.34 4.02 3.14
N LYS A 391 39.55 3.13 2.18
CA LYS A 391 39.99 3.44 0.83
C LYS A 391 38.86 3.43 -0.18
N ILE A 392 38.77 4.51 -0.95
CA ILE A 392 37.85 4.61 -2.10
C ILE A 392 38.58 4.08 -3.37
N PRO A 393 37.95 3.25 -4.24
CA PRO A 393 36.61 2.69 -4.11
C PRO A 393 36.56 1.35 -3.35
N LYS A 394 37.73 0.80 -2.93
CA LYS A 394 37.87 -0.57 -2.46
C LYS A 394 36.87 -0.92 -1.32
N ASP A 395 36.88 -0.14 -0.27
CA ASP A 395 36.07 -0.44 0.93
C ASP A 395 34.58 -0.09 0.75
N LEU A 396 34.25 0.70 -0.29
CA LEU A 396 32.86 0.91 -0.72
C LEU A 396 32.31 -0.29 -1.49
N LEU A 397 33.18 -1.01 -2.25
CA LEU A 397 32.77 -2.22 -2.97
C LEU A 397 32.26 -3.31 -2.04
N GLU A 398 32.86 -3.44 -0.85
CA GLU A 398 32.47 -4.45 0.14
C GLU A 398 31.08 -4.19 0.73
N LYS A 399 30.63 -2.92 0.70
CA LYS A 399 29.30 -2.51 1.20
C LYS A 399 28.23 -2.42 0.12
N CYS A 400 28.62 -2.37 -1.15
CA CYS A 400 27.71 -2.39 -2.27
C CYS A 400 27.43 -3.84 -2.64
N THR A 401 26.19 -4.31 -2.46
CA THR A 401 25.73 -5.57 -3.03
C THR A 401 25.60 -5.38 -4.54
N PHE A 402 26.69 -5.70 -5.26
CA PHE A 402 26.56 -5.94 -6.70
C PHE A 402 25.77 -7.23 -6.85
N GLU A 403 24.72 -7.22 -7.70
CA GLU A 403 24.14 -8.47 -8.14
C GLU A 403 25.29 -9.34 -8.66
N SER A 404 25.64 -10.37 -7.90
CA SER A 404 26.45 -11.45 -8.44
C SER A 404 25.72 -11.90 -9.70
N GLU A 405 26.40 -11.92 -10.82
CA GLU A 405 25.93 -12.55 -12.05
C GLU A 405 25.52 -13.98 -11.68
N VAL A 406 24.26 -14.15 -11.31
CA VAL A 406 23.66 -15.47 -11.25
C VAL A 406 23.51 -15.87 -12.70
N ARG A 407 24.47 -16.73 -13.12
CA ARG A 407 24.46 -17.43 -14.42
C ARG A 407 23.21 -18.26 -14.58
#